data_aa383abe23ac8e76e29c8820421c28fe
#
_entry.id   aa383abe23ac8e76e29c8820421c28fe
#
_cell.length_a   1.000
_cell.length_b   1.000
_cell.length_c   1.000
_cell.angle_alpha   90.00
_cell.angle_beta   90.00
_cell.angle_gamma   90.00
#
_symmetry.space_group_name_H-M   'P 1'
#
loop_
_entity.id
_entity.type
_entity.pdbx_description
1 polymer ?
#
loop_
_entity_poly.entity_id
_entity_poly.type
_entity_poly.pdbx_seq_one_letter_code
_entity_poly.pdbx_strand_id
1 'polypeptide(L)'
;MTAGLSVVSDWRTAPESVADAVLLRGIRRTFGTAVAVDRMDLAVRPGEFYALLGPNGAGKTTTLRMIAGLLRPDAGTIRIFGIDALAEPMAAKRITAWLPDEPMLYDKLSPLEYLELVAGLWGVPAALAERRAAELIDVLE
;
A
#
# COMPACT_ATOMS: atom_id res chain seq x y z
N MET A 1 23.46 -15.85 -4.72
CA MET A 1 23.42 -14.53 -5.40
C MET A 1 22.01 -13.99 -5.22
N THR A 2 21.82 -13.10 -4.25
CA THR A 2 20.56 -12.40 -4.02
C THR A 2 20.47 -11.28 -5.07
N ALA A 3 19.56 -11.43 -6.05
CA ALA A 3 19.23 -10.34 -6.95
C ALA A 3 18.54 -9.23 -6.14
N GLY A 4 19.30 -8.19 -5.80
CA GLY A 4 18.82 -7.07 -5.02
C GLY A 4 17.79 -6.23 -5.77
N LEU A 5 16.84 -5.65 -5.02
CA LEU A 5 15.97 -4.59 -5.51
C LEU A 5 16.83 -3.38 -5.93
N SER A 6 16.66 -2.93 -7.17
CA SER A 6 17.30 -1.71 -7.65
C SER A 6 16.37 -0.52 -7.42
N VAL A 7 16.80 0.42 -6.58
CA VAL A 7 16.11 1.69 -6.33
C VAL A 7 16.72 2.75 -7.23
N VAL A 8 15.94 3.36 -8.10
CA VAL A 8 16.37 4.35 -9.10
C VAL A 8 16.01 5.78 -8.65
N SER A 9 16.26 6.14 -7.40
CA SER A 9 16.18 7.56 -6.99
C SER A 9 17.18 7.90 -5.91
N ASP A 10 17.90 8.99 -6.08
CA ASP A 10 18.81 9.54 -5.08
C ASP A 10 18.02 10.42 -4.09
N TRP A 11 17.35 9.76 -3.13
CA TRP A 11 16.49 10.38 -2.11
C TRP A 11 17.26 11.07 -0.98
N ARG A 12 18.58 10.97 -0.99
CA ARG A 12 19.46 11.41 0.13
C ARG A 12 19.60 12.92 0.26
N THR A 13 19.16 13.69 -0.73
CA THR A 13 19.38 15.14 -0.80
C THR A 13 18.11 16.01 -0.75
N ALA A 14 16.94 15.44 -0.42
CA ALA A 14 15.70 16.20 -0.33
C ALA A 14 15.60 16.98 0.99
N PRO A 15 15.12 18.25 0.98
CA PRO A 15 14.88 18.99 2.22
C PRO A 15 13.78 18.31 3.07
N GLU A 16 14.00 18.26 4.38
CA GLU A 16 13.13 17.60 5.38
C GLU A 16 11.74 18.26 5.57
N SER A 17 11.34 19.21 4.76
CA SER A 17 10.17 20.07 5.03
C SER A 17 8.81 19.53 4.56
N VAL A 18 8.78 18.45 3.78
CA VAL A 18 7.52 17.78 3.36
C VAL A 18 7.62 16.32 3.75
N ALA A 19 6.68 15.84 4.56
CA ALA A 19 6.65 14.43 4.93
C ALA A 19 6.52 13.57 3.67
N ASP A 20 7.39 12.55 3.54
CA ASP A 20 7.30 11.59 2.45
C ASP A 20 5.92 10.92 2.44
N ALA A 21 5.38 10.68 1.26
CA ALA A 21 4.14 9.94 1.11
C ALA A 21 4.29 8.50 1.64
N VAL A 22 5.45 7.88 1.36
CA VAL A 22 5.84 6.58 1.93
C VAL A 22 7.29 6.66 2.37
N LEU A 23 7.58 6.31 3.63
CA LEU A 23 8.93 6.19 4.16
C LEU A 23 9.12 4.84 4.83
N LEU A 24 10.03 4.03 4.30
CA LEU A 24 10.46 2.77 4.89
C LEU A 24 11.87 2.93 5.44
N ARG A 25 12.13 2.41 6.63
CA ARG A 25 13.46 2.38 7.23
C ARG A 25 13.77 0.99 7.78
N GLY A 26 14.79 0.35 7.20
CA GLY A 26 15.31 -0.93 7.64
C GLY A 26 14.26 -2.05 7.66
N ILE A 27 13.23 -2.01 6.81
CA ILE A 27 12.19 -3.03 6.85
C ILE A 27 12.75 -4.39 6.49
N ARG A 28 12.35 -5.39 7.29
CA ARG A 28 12.73 -6.78 7.08
C ARG A 28 11.52 -7.68 7.17
N ARG A 29 11.46 -8.70 6.32
CA ARG A 29 10.46 -9.76 6.39
C ARG A 29 11.05 -11.11 6.00
N THR A 30 10.78 -12.12 6.82
CA THR A 30 11.17 -13.52 6.62
C THR A 30 9.95 -14.41 6.59
N PHE A 31 10.02 -15.52 5.85
CA PHE A 31 9.04 -16.60 5.84
C PHE A 31 9.78 -17.91 6.10
N GLY A 32 9.66 -18.44 7.31
CA GLY A 32 10.49 -19.55 7.77
C GLY A 32 11.97 -19.18 7.70
N THR A 33 12.76 -19.89 6.90
CA THR A 33 14.19 -19.61 6.70
C THR A 33 14.47 -18.66 5.53
N ALA A 34 13.47 -18.35 4.70
CA ALA A 34 13.63 -17.51 3.52
C ALA A 34 13.48 -16.02 3.90
N VAL A 35 14.49 -15.21 3.59
CA VAL A 35 14.44 -13.76 3.74
C VAL A 35 13.81 -13.18 2.48
N ALA A 36 12.59 -12.63 2.60
CA ALA A 36 11.87 -12.03 1.49
C ALA A 36 12.24 -10.55 1.28
N VAL A 37 12.47 -9.81 2.38
CA VAL A 37 12.96 -8.41 2.36
C VAL A 37 14.00 -8.29 3.45
N ASP A 38 15.17 -7.74 3.13
CA ASP A 38 16.25 -7.54 4.09
C ASP A 38 16.70 -6.08 4.18
N ARG A 39 16.38 -5.43 5.28
CA ARG A 39 16.78 -4.06 5.65
C ARG A 39 16.58 -3.03 4.53
N MET A 40 15.42 -3.07 3.89
CA MET A 40 15.10 -2.16 2.81
C MET A 40 14.73 -0.77 3.33
N ASP A 41 15.33 0.25 2.74
CA ASP A 41 14.97 1.65 2.88
C ASP A 41 14.33 2.15 1.58
N LEU A 42 13.27 2.97 1.70
CA LEU A 42 12.57 3.57 0.58
C LEU A 42 11.93 4.88 1.02
N ALA A 43 12.03 5.91 0.18
CA ALA A 43 11.27 7.14 0.34
C ALA A 43 10.56 7.47 -0.99
N VAL A 44 9.26 7.75 -0.92
CA VAL A 44 8.43 8.18 -2.04
C VAL A 44 7.82 9.52 -1.66
N ARG A 45 7.99 10.55 -2.50
CA ARG A 45 7.47 11.90 -2.24
C ARG A 45 6.01 12.03 -2.63
N PRO A 46 5.27 12.97 -2.04
CA PRO A 46 3.93 13.31 -2.52
C PRO A 46 3.92 13.67 -4.02
N GLY A 47 2.95 13.12 -4.76
CA GLY A 47 2.82 13.34 -6.20
C GLY A 47 3.80 12.57 -7.08
N GLU A 48 4.68 11.76 -6.51
CA GLU A 48 5.64 10.96 -7.24
C GLU A 48 4.98 9.66 -7.77
N PHE A 49 5.26 9.32 -9.03
CA PHE A 49 5.00 8.00 -9.57
C PHE A 49 6.23 7.12 -9.34
N TYR A 50 6.08 6.07 -8.53
CA TYR A 50 7.17 5.19 -8.15
C TYR A 50 6.93 3.75 -8.61
N ALA A 51 7.88 3.16 -9.33
CA ALA A 51 7.82 1.77 -9.76
C ALA A 51 8.85 0.90 -9.02
N LEU A 52 8.39 -0.18 -8.41
CA LEU A 52 9.23 -1.17 -7.75
C LEU A 52 9.54 -2.31 -8.73
N LEU A 53 10.75 -2.31 -9.31
CA LEU A 53 11.17 -3.27 -10.31
C LEU A 53 12.10 -4.34 -9.72
N GLY A 54 12.09 -5.53 -10.30
CA GLY A 54 12.95 -6.63 -9.91
C GLY A 54 12.40 -7.99 -10.38
N PRO A 55 13.21 -9.06 -10.35
CA PRO A 55 12.79 -10.41 -10.75
C PRO A 55 11.70 -10.96 -9.80
N ASN A 56 11.11 -12.09 -10.21
CA ASN A 56 10.19 -12.81 -9.33
C ASN A 56 10.94 -13.30 -8.08
N GLY A 57 10.28 -13.18 -6.92
CA GLY A 57 10.91 -13.49 -5.63
C GLY A 57 11.77 -12.37 -5.02
N ALA A 58 11.94 -11.21 -5.69
CA ALA A 58 12.73 -10.08 -5.16
C ALA A 58 12.07 -9.32 -3.99
N GLY A 59 10.92 -9.78 -3.48
CA GLY A 59 10.24 -9.15 -2.35
C GLY A 59 9.30 -7.98 -2.69
N LYS A 60 9.05 -7.70 -3.99
CA LYS A 60 8.18 -6.59 -4.44
C LYS A 60 6.79 -6.64 -3.80
N THR A 61 6.06 -7.72 -4.05
CA THR A 61 4.70 -7.92 -3.51
C THR A 61 4.69 -7.94 -1.98
N THR A 62 5.73 -8.52 -1.36
CA THR A 62 5.90 -8.52 0.10
C THR A 62 6.04 -7.09 0.63
N THR A 63 6.88 -6.27 -0.01
CA THR A 63 7.08 -4.86 0.35
C THR A 63 5.79 -4.06 0.20
N LEU A 64 5.10 -4.20 -0.94
CA LEU A 64 3.83 -3.51 -1.19
C LEU A 64 2.74 -3.92 -0.18
N ARG A 65 2.65 -5.21 0.16
CA ARG A 65 1.72 -5.68 1.21
C ARG A 65 2.04 -5.13 2.59
N MET A 66 3.31 -4.92 2.90
CA MET A 66 3.71 -4.26 4.16
C MET A 66 3.31 -2.78 4.17
N ILE A 67 3.52 -2.05 3.05
CA ILE A 67 3.08 -0.66 2.90
C ILE A 67 1.56 -0.55 3.03
N ALA A 68 0.80 -1.45 2.40
CA ALA A 68 -0.66 -1.50 2.48
C ALA A 68 -1.21 -1.94 3.86
N GLY A 69 -0.32 -2.30 4.80
CA GLY A 69 -0.72 -2.79 6.13
C GLY A 69 -1.42 -4.16 6.12
N LEU A 70 -1.19 -4.96 5.06
CA LEU A 70 -1.69 -6.34 4.94
C LEU A 70 -0.70 -7.36 5.50
N LEU A 71 0.54 -6.95 5.70
CA LEU A 71 1.60 -7.77 6.25
C LEU A 71 2.44 -6.93 7.22
N ARG A 72 2.71 -7.46 8.41
CA ARG A 72 3.58 -6.78 9.38
C ARG A 72 5.04 -7.14 9.09
N PRO A 73 5.98 -6.17 9.04
CA PRO A 73 7.41 -6.46 8.97
C PRO A 73 7.90 -7.09 10.30
N ASP A 74 8.99 -7.86 10.21
CA ASP A 74 9.67 -8.42 11.38
C ASP A 74 10.53 -7.36 12.09
N ALA A 75 11.03 -6.37 11.32
CA ALA A 75 11.81 -5.24 11.81
C ALA A 75 11.67 -4.01 10.90
N GLY A 76 12.08 -2.85 11.41
CA GLY A 76 12.03 -1.58 10.70
C GLY A 76 10.77 -0.79 10.98
N THR A 77 10.61 0.34 10.28
CA THR A 77 9.49 1.27 10.43
C THR A 77 8.87 1.60 9.07
N ILE A 78 7.55 1.85 9.08
CA ILE A 78 6.78 2.27 7.91
C ILE A 78 6.02 3.52 8.30
N ARG A 79 6.21 4.62 7.55
CA ARG A 79 5.42 5.83 7.70
C ARG A 79 4.70 6.17 6.41
N ILE A 80 3.45 6.57 6.53
CA ILE A 80 2.60 7.02 5.43
C ILE A 80 2.19 8.46 5.75
N PHE A 81 2.65 9.43 4.96
CA PHE A 81 2.48 10.85 5.25
C PHE A 81 2.80 11.21 6.71
N GLY A 82 3.90 10.66 7.24
CA GLY A 82 4.34 10.86 8.62
C GLY A 82 3.64 9.99 9.68
N ILE A 83 2.50 9.36 9.37
CA ILE A 83 1.79 8.45 10.29
C ILE A 83 2.57 7.15 10.40
N ASP A 84 2.85 6.68 11.61
CA ASP A 84 3.46 5.38 11.86
C ASP A 84 2.44 4.27 11.59
N ALA A 85 2.60 3.56 10.46
CA ALA A 85 1.66 2.54 10.02
C ALA A 85 1.64 1.29 10.93
N LEU A 86 2.63 1.10 11.79
CA LEU A 86 2.70 -0.02 12.75
C LEU A 86 2.05 0.33 14.09
N ALA A 87 2.15 1.59 14.51
CA ALA A 87 1.53 2.11 15.72
C ALA A 87 0.07 2.53 15.49
N GLU A 88 -0.23 3.13 14.34
CA GLU A 88 -1.53 3.69 13.97
C GLU A 88 -2.08 3.09 12.65
N PRO A 89 -2.27 1.75 12.58
CA PRO A 89 -2.57 1.08 11.32
C PRO A 89 -3.89 1.54 10.68
N MET A 90 -4.90 1.89 11.48
CA MET A 90 -6.18 2.37 10.95
C MET A 90 -6.08 3.78 10.37
N ALA A 91 -5.27 4.66 10.98
CA ALA A 91 -5.01 5.99 10.45
C ALA A 91 -4.27 5.91 9.10
N ALA A 92 -3.22 5.09 9.00
CA ALA A 92 -2.49 4.86 7.77
C ALA A 92 -3.38 4.27 6.66
N LYS A 93 -4.20 3.25 6.97
CA LYS A 93 -5.11 2.62 6.00
C LYS A 93 -6.16 3.57 5.44
N ARG A 94 -6.64 4.54 6.22
CA ARG A 94 -7.64 5.52 5.75
C ARG A 94 -7.14 6.42 4.63
N ILE A 95 -5.83 6.59 4.50
CA ILE A 95 -5.18 7.43 3.49
C ILE A 95 -4.40 6.63 2.45
N THR A 96 -4.52 5.28 2.48
CA THR A 96 -3.85 4.38 1.55
C THR A 96 -4.88 3.59 0.77
N ALA A 97 -4.78 3.58 -0.56
CA ALA A 97 -5.53 2.66 -1.41
C ALA A 97 -4.62 1.51 -1.84
N TRP A 98 -5.17 0.32 -1.93
CA TRP A 98 -4.49 -0.88 -2.40
C TRP A 98 -5.28 -1.56 -3.51
N LEU A 99 -4.65 -1.75 -4.67
CA LEU A 99 -5.19 -2.54 -5.76
C LEU A 99 -4.27 -3.75 -5.98
N PRO A 100 -4.71 -4.97 -5.68
CA PRO A 100 -3.91 -6.18 -5.92
C PRO A 100 -3.91 -6.58 -7.39
N ASP A 101 -2.89 -7.36 -7.80
CA ASP A 101 -2.79 -7.91 -9.17
C ASP A 101 -3.99 -8.80 -9.53
N GLU A 102 -4.51 -9.54 -8.54
CA GLU A 102 -5.73 -10.33 -8.64
C GLU A 102 -6.76 -9.76 -7.65
N PRO A 103 -7.71 -8.94 -8.10
CA PRO A 103 -8.76 -8.43 -7.23
C PRO A 103 -9.64 -9.58 -6.77
N MET A 104 -9.68 -9.81 -5.45
CA MET A 104 -10.60 -10.79 -4.83
C MET A 104 -11.99 -10.15 -4.76
N LEU A 105 -12.69 -10.16 -5.89
CA LEU A 105 -14.09 -9.72 -5.96
C LEU A 105 -15.01 -10.88 -5.55
N TYR A 106 -16.12 -10.54 -4.91
CA TYR A 106 -17.19 -11.49 -4.65
C TYR A 106 -18.00 -11.64 -5.95
N ASP A 107 -17.75 -12.70 -6.69
CA ASP A 107 -18.36 -13.02 -8.01
C ASP A 107 -19.89 -13.17 -7.99
N LYS A 108 -20.50 -13.26 -6.82
CA LYS A 108 -21.96 -13.31 -6.61
C LYS A 108 -22.60 -11.94 -6.38
N LEU A 109 -21.81 -10.88 -6.24
CA LEU A 109 -22.30 -9.53 -6.04
C LEU A 109 -22.23 -8.75 -7.36
N SER A 110 -23.25 -7.97 -7.65
CA SER A 110 -23.17 -6.95 -8.68
C SER A 110 -22.16 -5.86 -8.28
N PRO A 111 -21.66 -5.06 -9.23
CA PRO A 111 -20.76 -3.95 -8.90
C PRO A 111 -21.33 -3.00 -7.84
N LEU A 112 -22.62 -2.70 -7.90
CA LEU A 112 -23.29 -1.83 -6.94
C LEU A 112 -23.30 -2.46 -5.54
N GLU A 113 -23.74 -3.72 -5.42
CA GLU A 113 -23.76 -4.44 -4.14
C GLU A 113 -22.35 -4.57 -3.52
N TYR A 114 -21.34 -4.75 -4.36
CA TYR A 114 -19.95 -4.79 -3.91
C TYR A 114 -19.50 -3.44 -3.33
N LEU A 115 -19.79 -2.33 -4.03
CA LEU A 115 -19.46 -0.99 -3.57
C LEU A 115 -20.22 -0.63 -2.27
N GLU A 116 -21.47 -1.01 -2.15
CA GLU A 116 -22.27 -0.83 -0.93
C GLU A 116 -21.68 -1.63 0.25
N LEU A 117 -21.30 -2.89 0.02
CA LEU A 117 -20.65 -3.73 1.02
C LEU A 117 -19.36 -3.08 1.52
N VAL A 118 -18.49 -2.66 0.62
CA VAL A 118 -17.21 -2.01 0.97
C VAL A 118 -17.46 -0.71 1.72
N ALA A 119 -18.40 0.11 1.25
CA ALA A 119 -18.78 1.35 1.91
C ALA A 119 -19.25 1.11 3.35
N GLY A 120 -20.07 0.06 3.56
CA GLY A 120 -20.52 -0.35 4.89
C GLY A 120 -19.39 -0.76 5.82
N LEU A 121 -18.39 -1.50 5.32
CA LEU A 121 -17.19 -1.88 6.08
C LEU A 121 -16.37 -0.67 6.53
N TRP A 122 -16.36 0.40 5.74
CA TRP A 122 -15.67 1.65 6.07
C TRP A 122 -16.53 2.66 6.85
N GLY A 123 -17.79 2.32 7.14
CA GLY A 123 -18.73 3.17 7.87
C GLY A 123 -19.19 4.39 7.06
N VAL A 124 -19.18 4.30 5.72
CA VAL A 124 -19.71 5.35 4.84
C VAL A 124 -21.24 5.33 4.92
N PRO A 125 -21.91 6.47 5.16
CA PRO A 125 -23.37 6.55 5.18
C PRO A 125 -24.00 6.05 3.87
N ALA A 126 -25.07 5.25 3.96
CA ALA A 126 -25.67 4.58 2.80
C ALA A 126 -26.02 5.53 1.64
N ALA A 127 -26.68 6.67 1.93
CA ALA A 127 -27.02 7.67 0.91
C ALA A 127 -25.79 8.28 0.20
N LEU A 128 -24.64 8.37 0.87
CA LEU A 128 -23.39 8.81 0.26
C LEU A 128 -22.78 7.68 -0.58
N ALA A 129 -22.81 6.45 -0.08
CA ALA A 129 -22.31 5.27 -0.76
C ALA A 129 -23.04 5.04 -2.09
N GLU A 130 -24.38 5.06 -2.07
CA GLU A 130 -25.23 4.90 -3.27
C GLU A 130 -24.92 5.94 -4.35
N ARG A 131 -24.86 7.22 -3.96
CA ARG A 131 -24.54 8.31 -4.89
C ARG A 131 -23.15 8.14 -5.50
N ARG A 132 -22.13 7.83 -4.67
CA ARG A 132 -20.76 7.64 -5.14
C ARG A 132 -20.61 6.39 -6.01
N ALA A 133 -21.33 5.32 -5.69
CA ALA A 133 -21.33 4.11 -6.48
C ALA A 133 -21.91 4.38 -7.87
N ALA A 134 -23.04 5.10 -7.97
CA ALA A 134 -23.63 5.49 -9.25
C ALA A 134 -22.67 6.36 -10.08
N GLU A 135 -22.06 7.39 -9.47
CA GLU A 135 -21.05 8.24 -10.13
C GLU A 135 -19.87 7.43 -10.69
N LEU A 136 -19.39 6.42 -9.95
CA LEU A 136 -18.26 5.59 -10.37
C LEU A 136 -18.62 4.65 -11.51
N ILE A 137 -19.82 4.07 -11.49
CA ILE A 137 -20.29 3.17 -12.54
C ILE A 137 -20.48 3.95 -13.86
N ASP A 138 -21.08 5.14 -13.79
CA ASP A 138 -21.31 6.01 -14.96
C ASP A 138 -20.00 6.43 -15.66
N VAL A 139 -18.91 6.58 -14.92
CA VAL A 139 -17.58 6.91 -15.48
C VAL A 139 -16.94 5.72 -16.22
N LEU A 140 -17.35 4.49 -15.91
CA LEU A 140 -16.76 3.27 -16.47
C LEU A 140 -17.53 2.69 -17.66
N GLU A 141 -18.73 3.20 -17.96
CA GLU A 141 -19.52 2.88 -19.15
C GLU A 141 -19.15 3.77 -20.35
#